data_c9b2e2e9584a184814253b0d6dccba0f
#
_entry.id   c9b2e2e9584a184814253b0d6dccba0f
#
_cell.length_a   1.000
_cell.length_b   1.000
_cell.length_c   1.000
_cell.angle_alpha   90.00
_cell.angle_beta   90.00
_cell.angle_gamma   90.00
#
_symmetry.space_group_name_H-M   'P 1'
#
loop_
_entity.id
_entity.type
_entity.pdbx_description
1 polymer ?
#
loop_
_entity_poly.entity_id
_entity_poly.type
_entity_poly.pdbx_seq_one_letter_code
_entity_poly.pdbx_strand_id
1 'polypeptide(L)'
;MEKIDALTKTLLYEKAAVIHAAFEDAPTTVAFVEVEKNLSVDAKLEKAFVKTNSINDAWWNNEGVTKMFAGGACRSTSMGDMVLIGNTKYKCDI
;
A
#
# COMPACT_ATOMS: atom_id res chain seq x y z
N MET A 1 -2.17 15.93 25.68
CA MET A 1 -2.46 15.13 24.48
C MET A 1 -1.32 14.17 24.23
N GLU A 2 -1.62 12.94 24.02
CA GLU A 2 -0.61 11.95 23.75
C GLU A 2 -0.25 11.88 22.29
N LYS A 3 1.03 11.71 22.04
CA LYS A 3 1.51 11.37 20.71
C LYS A 3 1.69 9.87 20.62
N ILE A 4 1.22 9.30 19.52
CA ILE A 4 1.61 7.95 19.18
C ILE A 4 2.99 8.05 18.58
N ASP A 5 3.99 7.58 19.30
CA ASP A 5 5.37 7.62 18.82
C ASP A 5 5.65 6.52 17.81
N ALA A 6 6.85 6.55 17.20
CA ALA A 6 7.22 5.59 16.17
C ALA A 6 7.23 4.16 16.68
N LEU A 7 7.58 3.94 17.94
CA LEU A 7 7.59 2.60 18.52
C LEU A 7 6.18 2.03 18.64
N THR A 8 5.23 2.84 19.11
CA THR A 8 3.83 2.42 19.21
C THR A 8 3.25 2.09 17.84
N LYS A 9 3.53 2.90 16.82
CA LYS A 9 3.12 2.61 15.45
C LYS A 9 3.71 1.30 14.96
N THR A 10 4.98 1.03 15.24
CA THR A 10 5.63 -0.20 14.84
C THR A 10 4.98 -1.42 15.48
N LEU A 11 4.46 -1.30 16.70
CA LEU A 11 3.79 -2.39 17.40
C LEU A 11 2.39 -2.67 16.85
N LEU A 12 1.67 -1.64 16.39
CA LEU A 12 0.25 -1.75 15.98
C LEU A 12 0.08 -1.88 14.48
N TYR A 13 1.00 -1.36 13.69
CA TYR A 13 0.90 -1.28 12.23
C TYR A 13 2.11 -1.90 11.57
N GLU A 14 1.91 -2.39 10.38
CA GLU A 14 3.00 -2.78 9.49
C GLU A 14 2.80 -2.12 8.14
N LYS A 15 3.81 -2.15 7.29
CA LYS A 15 3.76 -1.55 5.97
C LYS A 15 3.55 -2.62 4.91
N ALA A 16 2.51 -2.44 4.10
CA ALA A 16 2.31 -3.24 2.91
C ALA A 16 2.97 -2.49 1.75
N ALA A 17 3.86 -3.14 1.04
CA ALA A 17 4.49 -2.55 -0.14
C ALA A 17 3.62 -2.82 -1.36
N VAL A 18 3.20 -1.77 -2.03
CA VAL A 18 2.40 -1.88 -3.26
C VAL A 18 3.34 -1.83 -4.46
N ILE A 19 3.28 -2.85 -5.30
CA ILE A 19 4.19 -3.06 -6.42
C ILE A 19 3.37 -3.07 -7.71
N HIS A 20 3.60 -2.09 -8.56
CA HIS A 20 2.99 -2.06 -9.88
C HIS A 20 3.78 -2.94 -10.85
N ALA A 21 3.12 -3.89 -11.45
CA ALA A 21 3.73 -4.86 -12.36
C ALA A 21 2.86 -5.17 -13.58
N ALA A 22 1.56 -4.90 -13.49
CA ALA A 22 0.60 -5.34 -14.52
C ALA A 22 0.87 -4.71 -15.89
N PHE A 23 1.31 -3.46 -15.92
CA PHE A 23 1.51 -2.72 -17.16
C PHE A 23 2.94 -2.15 -17.30
N GLU A 24 3.82 -2.52 -16.42
CA GLU A 24 5.20 -2.04 -16.39
C GLU A 24 6.15 -3.09 -16.99
N ASP A 25 7.25 -2.62 -17.60
CA ASP A 25 8.30 -3.52 -18.09
C ASP A 25 8.97 -4.28 -16.96
N ALA A 26 9.05 -3.67 -15.78
CA ALA A 26 9.61 -4.28 -14.58
C ALA A 26 8.77 -3.91 -13.36
N PRO A 27 8.64 -4.81 -12.38
CA PRO A 27 7.92 -4.49 -11.14
C PRO A 27 8.56 -3.29 -10.45
N THR A 28 7.72 -2.36 -9.99
CA THR A 28 8.17 -1.13 -9.34
C THR A 28 7.35 -0.91 -8.08
N THR A 29 8.04 -0.72 -6.94
CA THR A 29 7.38 -0.34 -5.69
C THR A 29 6.93 1.11 -5.79
N VAL A 30 5.63 1.35 -5.65
CA VAL A 30 5.06 2.70 -5.81
C VAL A 30 4.58 3.30 -4.50
N ALA A 31 4.36 2.48 -3.48
CA ALA A 31 3.87 2.97 -2.19
C ALA A 31 4.13 2.00 -1.06
N PHE A 32 4.20 2.54 0.15
CA PHE A 32 3.99 1.77 1.37
C PHE A 32 2.68 2.23 1.99
N VAL A 33 1.85 1.29 2.41
CA VAL A 33 0.56 1.55 3.04
C VAL A 33 0.57 1.00 4.45
N GLU A 34 0.27 1.83 5.45
CA GLU A 34 0.13 1.35 6.82
C GLU A 34 -1.13 0.51 6.95
N VAL A 35 -0.97 -0.70 7.47
CA VAL A 35 -2.09 -1.62 7.76
C VAL A 35 -1.96 -2.12 9.19
N GLU A 36 -3.09 -2.27 9.86
CA GLU A 36 -3.10 -2.79 11.23
C GLU A 36 -2.67 -4.25 11.24
N LYS A 37 -1.74 -4.59 12.14
CA LYS A 37 -1.20 -5.95 12.24
C LYS A 37 -2.26 -6.99 12.59
N ASN A 38 -3.30 -6.59 13.31
CA ASN A 38 -4.35 -7.50 13.75
C ASN A 38 -5.41 -7.82 12.70
N LEU A 39 -5.34 -7.18 11.53
CA LEU A 39 -6.26 -7.51 10.44
C LEU A 39 -5.89 -8.84 9.80
N SER A 40 -6.88 -9.51 9.21
CA SER A 40 -6.61 -10.67 8.36
C SER A 40 -5.80 -10.24 7.15
N VAL A 41 -5.15 -11.21 6.50
CA VAL A 41 -4.39 -10.93 5.27
C VAL A 41 -5.31 -10.32 4.22
N ASP A 42 -6.51 -10.86 4.03
CA ASP A 42 -7.44 -10.33 3.04
C ASP A 42 -7.83 -8.88 3.32
N ALA A 43 -8.05 -8.53 4.59
CA ALA A 43 -8.38 -7.16 4.95
C ALA A 43 -7.20 -6.21 4.72
N LYS A 44 -5.98 -6.66 4.99
CA LYS A 44 -4.77 -5.88 4.72
C LYS A 44 -4.60 -5.63 3.22
N LEU A 45 -4.83 -6.66 2.41
CA LEU A 45 -4.72 -6.55 0.95
C LEU A 45 -5.77 -5.59 0.40
N GLU A 46 -7.01 -5.71 0.88
CA GLU A 46 -8.08 -4.81 0.48
C GLU A 46 -7.76 -3.36 0.83
N LYS A 47 -7.25 -3.12 2.04
CA LYS A 47 -6.86 -1.79 2.47
C LYS A 47 -5.75 -1.22 1.58
N ALA A 48 -4.73 -2.01 1.28
CA ALA A 48 -3.64 -1.58 0.41
C ALA A 48 -4.16 -1.24 -0.98
N PHE A 49 -5.06 -2.04 -1.53
CA PHE A 49 -5.65 -1.81 -2.83
C PHE A 49 -6.49 -0.53 -2.85
N VAL A 50 -7.40 -0.38 -1.89
CA VAL A 50 -8.29 0.79 -1.81
C VAL A 50 -7.49 2.09 -1.64
N LYS A 51 -6.48 2.06 -0.77
CA LYS A 51 -5.66 3.25 -0.48
C LYS A 51 -4.79 3.67 -1.65
N THR A 52 -4.56 2.80 -2.62
CA THR A 52 -3.76 3.12 -3.82
C THR A 52 -4.63 3.23 -5.07
N ASN A 53 -5.90 3.55 -4.87
CA ASN A 53 -6.83 3.85 -5.96
C ASN A 53 -7.34 5.27 -5.82
N SER A 54 -7.27 6.02 -6.91
CA SER A 54 -7.76 7.41 -6.94
C SER A 54 -9.26 7.40 -7.19
N ILE A 55 -10.01 7.93 -6.24
CA ILE A 55 -11.47 8.06 -6.36
C ILE A 55 -11.84 9.53 -6.49
N ASN A 56 -11.58 10.31 -5.44
CA ASN A 56 -11.87 11.74 -5.42
C ASN A 56 -10.62 12.60 -5.48
N ASP A 57 -9.46 12.01 -5.18
CA ASP A 57 -8.18 12.70 -5.12
C ASP A 57 -7.09 11.70 -5.50
N ALA A 58 -5.90 12.20 -5.75
CA ALA A 58 -4.74 11.36 -6.00
C ALA A 58 -4.49 10.42 -4.83
N TRP A 59 -4.33 9.13 -5.12
CA TRP A 59 -4.23 8.11 -4.06
C TRP A 59 -3.02 8.33 -3.14
N TRP A 60 -1.96 8.93 -3.64
CA TRP A 60 -0.75 9.18 -2.83
C TRP A 60 -0.94 10.26 -1.78
N ASN A 61 -2.07 10.94 -1.78
CA ASN A 61 -2.46 11.88 -0.73
C ASN A 61 -3.26 11.22 0.39
N ASN A 62 -3.61 9.95 0.27
CA ASN A 62 -4.37 9.26 1.30
C ASN A 62 -3.55 9.10 2.57
N GLU A 63 -4.24 9.17 3.72
CA GLU A 63 -3.61 8.95 5.02
C GLU A 63 -3.03 7.54 5.09
N GLY A 64 -1.84 7.42 5.66
CA GLY A 64 -1.16 6.14 5.82
C GLY A 64 -0.44 5.66 4.57
N VAL A 65 -0.44 6.44 3.50
CA VAL A 65 0.24 6.10 2.25
C VAL A 65 1.53 6.90 2.14
N THR A 66 2.63 6.20 1.90
CA THR A 66 3.93 6.81 1.62
C THR A 66 4.23 6.63 0.14
N LYS A 67 4.36 7.74 -0.57
CA LYS A 67 4.68 7.74 -1.99
C LYS A 67 6.11 7.23 -2.20
N MET A 68 6.29 6.24 -3.08
CA MET A 68 7.60 5.69 -3.41
C MET A 68 7.93 5.76 -4.91
N PHE A 69 7.01 6.25 -5.73
CA PHE A 69 7.25 6.39 -7.17
C PHE A 69 7.91 7.73 -7.48
N ALA A 70 8.64 7.79 -8.59
CA ALA A 70 9.24 9.02 -9.11
C ALA A 70 8.19 9.78 -9.93
N GLY A 71 8.33 11.11 -9.96
CA GLY A 71 7.42 11.95 -10.74
C GLY A 71 6.21 12.44 -9.97
N GLY A 72 5.32 13.11 -10.66
CA GLY A 72 4.18 13.79 -10.05
C GLY A 72 2.87 13.02 -10.06
N ALA A 73 2.82 11.89 -10.75
CA ALA A 73 1.59 11.12 -10.88
C ALA A 73 1.87 9.64 -11.09
N CYS A 74 0.93 8.82 -10.66
CA CYS A 74 1.01 7.36 -10.80
C CYS A 74 -0.42 6.82 -10.93
N ARG A 75 -0.60 5.82 -11.79
CA ARG A 75 -1.91 5.20 -11.96
C ARG A 75 -2.37 4.50 -10.68
N SER A 76 -3.66 4.22 -10.59
CA SER A 76 -4.20 3.39 -9.53
C SER A 76 -3.71 1.94 -9.66
N THR A 77 -3.69 1.24 -8.53
CA THR A 77 -3.34 -0.19 -8.51
C THR A 77 -4.44 -0.99 -9.21
N SER A 78 -4.02 -1.96 -9.98
CA SER A 78 -4.89 -2.75 -10.86
C SER A 78 -4.69 -4.24 -10.64
N MET A 79 -5.56 -5.04 -11.23
CA MET A 79 -5.37 -6.50 -11.29
C MET A 79 -4.02 -6.80 -11.97
N GLY A 80 -3.31 -7.75 -11.41
CA GLY A 80 -1.96 -8.10 -11.87
C GLY A 80 -0.84 -7.37 -11.16
N ASP A 81 -1.16 -6.30 -10.42
CA ASP A 81 -0.19 -5.68 -9.51
C ASP A 81 -0.05 -6.54 -8.26
N MET A 82 0.92 -6.23 -7.43
CA MET A 82 1.25 -7.05 -6.27
C MET A 82 1.31 -6.23 -4.99
N VAL A 83 1.09 -6.91 -3.86
CA VAL A 83 1.28 -6.34 -2.54
C VAL A 83 2.18 -7.28 -1.74
N LEU A 84 3.24 -6.73 -1.16
CA LEU A 84 4.14 -7.48 -0.29
C LEU A 84 3.81 -7.16 1.16
N ILE A 85 3.48 -8.18 1.93
CA ILE A 85 3.26 -8.07 3.37
C ILE A 85 4.20 -9.05 4.06
N GLY A 86 5.09 -8.53 4.92
CA GLY A 86 6.15 -9.34 5.48
C GLY A 86 7.04 -9.86 4.35
N ASN A 87 7.15 -11.17 4.23
CA ASN A 87 7.95 -11.82 3.18
C ASN A 87 7.08 -12.46 2.09
N THR A 88 5.79 -12.21 2.09
CA THR A 88 4.87 -12.86 1.15
C THR A 88 4.32 -11.84 0.15
N LYS A 89 4.46 -12.15 -1.13
CA LYS A 89 3.86 -11.38 -2.21
C LYS A 89 2.50 -11.94 -2.56
N TYR A 90 1.53 -11.05 -2.72
CA TYR A 90 0.19 -11.39 -3.15
C TYR A 90 -0.11 -10.67 -4.44
N LYS A 91 -0.67 -11.37 -5.40
CA LYS A 91 -1.10 -10.76 -6.65
C LYS A 91 -2.51 -10.20 -6.50
N CYS A 92 -2.74 -9.00 -7.00
CA CYS A 92 -4.08 -8.42 -7.03
C CYS A 92 -4.92 -9.18 -8.05
N ASP A 93 -5.86 -9.96 -7.54
CA ASP A 93 -6.71 -10.82 -8.32
C ASP A 93 -8.12 -10.72 -7.75
N ILE A 94 -9.12 -10.72 -8.58
CA ILE A 94 -10.51 -10.61 -8.15
C ILE A 94 -11.24 -11.93 -8.34
#